data_062e6120c9e2383f64518c1082de7e4d
#
_entry.id   062e6120c9e2383f64518c1082de7e4d
#
_cell.length_a   1.000
_cell.length_b   1.000
_cell.length_c   1.000
_cell.angle_alpha   90.00
_cell.angle_beta   90.00
_cell.angle_gamma   90.00
#
_symmetry.space_group_name_H-M   'P 1'
#
loop_
_entity.id
_entity.type
_entity.pdbx_description
1 polymer ?
#
loop_
_entity_poly.entity_id
_entity_poly.type
_entity_poly.pdbx_seq_one_letter_code
_entity_poly.pdbx_strand_id
1 'polypeptide(L)'
;MRVEQLPLCGGGTLAVYLREASARMPNALRRPMVIVVPGGGYEHVSPREGDPVALQFAAAGYHTAVLTYSVGEQARNCQPLRQLSEALGLVRAHAEEWGVLPERIAVCGFSAGGHLALSGAVLSLPEGGAMNRPNALVLAYPVVTAGEYAHRGSFCQLTGSS
;
A
#
# COMPACT_ATOMS: atom_id res chain seq x y z
N MET A 1 12.28 14.15 -9.98
CA MET A 1 11.52 13.22 -9.10
C MET A 1 12.53 12.42 -8.30
N ARG A 2 12.46 12.48 -6.96
CA ARG A 2 13.29 11.70 -6.03
C ARG A 2 12.65 10.34 -5.83
N VAL A 3 13.45 9.29 -5.83
CA VAL A 3 12.99 7.91 -5.61
C VAL A 3 13.74 7.34 -4.42
N GLU A 4 13.02 6.74 -3.48
CA GLU A 4 13.57 6.07 -2.32
C GLU A 4 12.99 4.66 -2.20
N GLN A 5 13.79 3.75 -1.63
CA GLN A 5 13.33 2.41 -1.26
C GLN A 5 13.54 2.19 0.23
N LEU A 6 12.47 1.87 0.92
CA LEU A 6 12.48 1.60 2.35
C LEU A 6 12.18 0.12 2.59
N PRO A 7 13.03 -0.58 3.36
CA PRO A 7 12.73 -1.94 3.78
C PRO A 7 11.57 -1.91 4.80
N LEU A 8 10.75 -2.95 4.75
CA LEU A 8 9.68 -3.20 5.71
C LEU A 8 9.93 -4.51 6.45
N CYS A 9 9.28 -4.68 7.57
CA CYS A 9 9.34 -5.90 8.36
C CYS A 9 9.05 -7.15 7.51
N GLY A 10 9.75 -8.26 7.75
CA GLY A 10 9.53 -9.52 7.06
C GLY A 10 9.86 -9.52 5.57
N GLY A 11 10.69 -8.59 5.08
CA GLY A 11 11.21 -8.59 3.71
C GLY A 11 10.37 -7.83 2.69
N GLY A 12 9.32 -7.12 3.10
CA GLY A 12 8.60 -6.18 2.22
C GLY A 12 9.41 -4.93 1.90
N THR A 13 8.99 -4.17 0.91
CA THR A 13 9.60 -2.88 0.54
C THR A 13 8.56 -1.84 0.16
N LEU A 14 8.87 -0.57 0.42
CA LEU A 14 8.10 0.58 -0.03
C LEU A 14 8.98 1.41 -0.98
N ALA A 15 8.65 1.39 -2.26
CA ALA A 15 9.27 2.28 -3.25
C ALA A 15 8.49 3.60 -3.29
N VAL A 16 9.15 4.71 -2.97
CA VAL A 16 8.52 6.03 -2.83
C VAL A 16 8.98 6.94 -3.97
N TYR A 17 8.03 7.60 -4.62
CA TYR A 17 8.24 8.53 -5.74
C TYR A 17 7.79 9.93 -5.31
N LEU A 18 8.76 10.78 -4.99
CA LEU A 18 8.51 12.13 -4.51
C LEU A 18 8.65 13.15 -5.64
N ARG A 19 7.65 13.96 -5.82
CA ARG A 19 7.73 15.11 -6.72
C ARG A 19 8.48 16.24 -6.01
N GLU A 20 9.46 16.78 -6.69
CA GLU A 20 10.25 17.88 -6.15
C GLU A 20 9.39 19.13 -5.98
N ALA A 21 9.59 19.81 -4.86
CA ALA A 21 8.99 21.09 -4.59
C ALA A 21 9.75 22.21 -5.33
N SER A 22 9.04 23.28 -5.68
CA SER A 22 9.65 24.49 -6.22
C SER A 22 9.09 25.69 -5.50
N ALA A 23 9.96 26.58 -5.05
CA ALA A 23 9.56 27.85 -4.45
C ALA A 23 8.71 28.72 -5.40
N ARG A 24 8.81 28.49 -6.72
CA ARG A 24 7.98 29.14 -7.73
C ARG A 24 6.56 28.57 -7.83
N MET A 25 6.29 27.46 -7.12
CA MET A 25 5.00 26.77 -7.09
C MET A 25 4.56 26.55 -5.63
N PRO A 26 4.27 27.59 -4.87
CA PRO A 26 4.03 27.49 -3.42
C PRO A 26 2.85 26.58 -3.07
N ASN A 27 1.83 26.49 -3.93
CA ASN A 27 0.68 25.61 -3.74
C ASN A 27 1.00 24.11 -3.93
N ALA A 28 2.20 23.79 -4.39
CA ALA A 28 2.65 22.44 -4.67
C ALA A 28 3.82 21.98 -3.76
N LEU A 29 4.08 22.71 -2.68
CA LEU A 29 5.13 22.38 -1.69
C LEU A 29 4.74 21.14 -0.87
N ARG A 30 3.46 20.97 -0.61
CA ARG A 30 2.91 19.78 0.08
C ARG A 30 1.84 19.14 -0.80
N ARG A 31 1.83 17.80 -0.84
CA ARG A 31 0.98 17.02 -1.72
C ARG A 31 0.33 15.85 -0.97
N PRO A 32 -0.87 15.43 -1.36
CA PRO A 32 -1.40 14.14 -0.92
C PRO A 32 -0.53 13.01 -1.49
N MET A 33 -0.60 11.83 -0.86
CA MET A 33 0.10 10.62 -1.29
C MET A 33 -0.87 9.51 -1.65
N VAL A 34 -0.52 8.73 -2.68
CA VAL A 34 -1.20 7.48 -3.03
C VAL A 34 -0.21 6.33 -2.89
N ILE A 35 -0.50 5.38 -2.01
CA ILE A 35 0.24 4.11 -1.91
C ILE A 35 -0.48 3.09 -2.78
N VAL A 36 0.19 2.61 -3.80
CA VAL A 36 -0.31 1.58 -4.70
C VAL A 36 0.03 0.21 -4.13
N VAL A 37 -0.98 -0.65 -4.06
CA VAL A 37 -0.87 -2.03 -3.54
C VAL A 37 -1.30 -2.98 -4.66
N PRO A 38 -0.34 -3.53 -5.41
CA PRO A 38 -0.64 -4.41 -6.53
C PRO A 38 -1.31 -5.72 -6.11
N GLY A 39 -1.99 -6.37 -7.04
CA GLY A 39 -2.55 -7.72 -6.87
C GLY A 39 -1.52 -8.81 -7.09
N GLY A 40 -2.00 -10.03 -7.32
CA GLY A 40 -1.19 -11.21 -7.57
C GLY A 40 -1.55 -12.40 -6.67
N GLY A 41 -2.75 -12.43 -6.09
CA GLY A 41 -3.30 -13.57 -5.36
C GLY A 41 -2.57 -13.91 -4.06
N TYR A 42 -1.72 -13.02 -3.54
CA TYR A 42 -0.75 -13.31 -2.48
C TYR A 42 0.30 -14.38 -2.86
N GLU A 43 0.37 -14.75 -4.12
CA GLU A 43 1.38 -15.67 -4.67
C GLU A 43 2.58 -14.90 -5.24
N HIS A 44 2.31 -13.75 -5.83
CA HIS A 44 3.31 -12.81 -6.32
C HIS A 44 2.77 -11.38 -6.19
N VAL A 45 3.62 -10.38 -6.50
CA VAL A 45 3.20 -8.98 -6.63
C VAL A 45 3.22 -8.62 -8.12
N SER A 46 2.08 -8.16 -8.65
CA SER A 46 1.90 -7.85 -10.07
C SER A 46 2.66 -6.60 -10.49
N PRO A 47 3.69 -6.67 -11.34
CA PRO A 47 4.44 -5.47 -11.73
C PRO A 47 3.62 -4.51 -12.59
N ARG A 48 2.58 -4.99 -13.27
CA ARG A 48 1.69 -4.15 -14.11
C ARG A 48 0.84 -3.19 -13.30
N GLU A 49 0.55 -3.53 -12.06
CA GLU A 49 -0.30 -2.77 -11.14
C GLU A 49 0.53 -1.93 -10.15
N GLY A 50 1.85 -1.98 -10.24
CA GLY A 50 2.80 -1.23 -9.42
C GLY A 50 3.18 0.11 -10.02
N ASP A 51 4.44 0.19 -10.50
CA ASP A 51 5.02 1.42 -11.02
C ASP A 51 4.20 2.10 -12.12
N PRO A 52 3.61 1.38 -13.12
CA PRO A 52 2.81 2.04 -14.14
C PRO A 52 1.64 2.83 -13.58
N VAL A 53 0.99 2.31 -12.53
CA VAL A 53 -0.14 2.99 -11.87
C VAL A 53 0.37 4.15 -11.01
N ALA A 54 1.44 3.94 -10.23
CA ALA A 54 2.02 4.97 -9.39
C ALA A 54 2.46 6.19 -10.22
N LEU A 55 3.05 5.96 -11.40
CA LEU A 55 3.46 7.04 -12.30
C LEU A 55 2.29 7.85 -12.86
N GLN A 56 1.11 7.25 -13.07
CA GLN A 56 -0.10 7.99 -13.47
C GLN A 56 -0.57 8.95 -12.36
N PHE A 57 -0.60 8.48 -11.11
CA PHE A 57 -0.91 9.36 -9.98
C PHE A 57 0.17 10.44 -9.80
N ALA A 58 1.46 10.10 -9.99
CA ALA A 58 2.53 11.08 -9.96
C ALA A 58 2.37 12.15 -11.04
N ALA A 59 1.98 11.77 -12.27
CA ALA A 59 1.68 12.71 -13.35
C ALA A 59 0.51 13.63 -12.99
N ALA A 60 -0.49 13.12 -12.26
CA ALA A 60 -1.62 13.89 -11.76
C ALA A 60 -1.28 14.82 -10.57
N GLY A 61 -0.05 14.79 -10.08
CA GLY A 61 0.42 15.75 -9.05
C GLY A 61 0.54 15.19 -7.64
N TYR A 62 0.31 13.90 -7.42
CA TYR A 62 0.47 13.25 -6.13
C TYR A 62 1.94 12.88 -5.85
N HIS A 63 2.30 12.74 -4.59
CA HIS A 63 3.36 11.82 -4.21
C HIS A 63 2.81 10.41 -4.31
N THR A 64 3.65 9.43 -4.67
CA THR A 64 3.20 8.05 -4.81
C THR A 64 4.18 7.08 -4.17
N ALA A 65 3.70 5.91 -3.83
CA ALA A 65 4.54 4.80 -3.42
C ALA A 65 3.97 3.49 -3.94
N VAL A 66 4.81 2.48 -4.09
CA VAL A 66 4.42 1.10 -4.41
C VAL A 66 4.83 0.20 -3.27
N LEU A 67 3.88 -0.53 -2.72
CA LEU A 67 4.09 -1.51 -1.67
C LEU A 67 4.35 -2.89 -2.31
N THR A 68 5.56 -3.40 -2.12
CA THR A 68 5.88 -4.81 -2.36
C THR A 68 5.77 -5.55 -1.04
N TYR A 69 4.68 -6.28 -0.86
CA TYR A 69 4.37 -7.00 0.37
C TYR A 69 4.77 -8.48 0.28
N SER A 70 4.86 -9.14 1.42
CA SER A 70 5.17 -10.57 1.52
C SER A 70 4.10 -11.43 0.84
N VAL A 71 4.54 -12.46 0.14
CA VAL A 71 3.69 -13.38 -0.64
C VAL A 71 4.03 -14.85 -0.30
N GLY A 72 3.18 -15.78 -0.72
CA GLY A 72 3.35 -17.19 -0.45
C GLY A 72 3.37 -17.49 1.05
N GLU A 73 4.27 -18.34 1.48
CA GLU A 73 4.39 -18.70 2.91
C GLU A 73 4.71 -17.51 3.81
N GLN A 74 5.39 -16.48 3.28
CA GLN A 74 5.72 -15.28 4.01
C GLN A 74 4.50 -14.33 4.21
N ALA A 75 3.40 -14.54 3.48
CA ALA A 75 2.17 -13.79 3.65
C ALA A 75 1.38 -14.19 4.91
N ARG A 76 1.70 -15.35 5.49
CA ARG A 76 0.99 -15.88 6.66
C ARG A 76 1.12 -14.97 7.89
N ASN A 77 0.28 -15.21 8.88
CA ASN A 77 0.27 -14.46 10.15
C ASN A 77 0.05 -12.95 9.98
N CYS A 78 -0.77 -12.57 9.00
CA CYS A 78 -1.08 -11.18 8.70
C CYS A 78 0.15 -10.32 8.34
N GLN A 79 1.22 -10.92 7.84
CA GLN A 79 2.45 -10.18 7.51
C GLN A 79 2.22 -9.04 6.50
N PRO A 80 1.47 -9.21 5.39
CA PRO A 80 1.16 -8.09 4.49
C PRO A 80 0.42 -6.94 5.19
N LEU A 81 -0.47 -7.24 6.14
CA LEU A 81 -1.22 -6.24 6.89
C LEU A 81 -0.29 -5.41 7.79
N ARG A 82 0.70 -6.06 8.44
CA ARG A 82 1.74 -5.36 9.22
C ARG A 82 2.55 -4.43 8.34
N GLN A 83 2.96 -4.91 7.16
CA GLN A 83 3.75 -4.15 6.19
C GLN A 83 2.97 -2.95 5.66
N LEU A 84 1.68 -3.08 5.38
CA LEU A 84 0.85 -1.93 4.99
C LEU A 84 0.74 -0.91 6.12
N SER A 85 0.51 -1.37 7.36
CA SER A 85 0.47 -0.48 8.53
C SER A 85 1.80 0.25 8.73
N GLU A 86 2.92 -0.46 8.63
CA GLU A 86 4.26 0.12 8.73
C GLU A 86 4.52 1.14 7.62
N ALA A 87 4.19 0.81 6.36
CA ALA A 87 4.32 1.73 5.23
C ALA A 87 3.56 3.05 5.44
N LEU A 88 2.32 2.97 5.92
CA LEU A 88 1.52 4.15 6.28
C LEU A 88 2.14 4.95 7.42
N GLY A 89 2.70 4.27 8.42
CA GLY A 89 3.43 4.89 9.54
C GLY A 89 4.69 5.60 9.07
N LEU A 90 5.49 4.98 8.21
CA LEU A 90 6.71 5.56 7.63
C LEU A 90 6.39 6.81 6.80
N VAL A 91 5.35 6.76 5.96
CA VAL A 91 4.93 7.94 5.18
C VAL A 91 4.55 9.10 6.10
N ARG A 92 3.84 8.84 7.21
CA ARG A 92 3.49 9.88 8.19
C ARG A 92 4.71 10.40 8.95
N ALA A 93 5.63 9.53 9.33
CA ALA A 93 6.84 9.91 10.03
C ALA A 93 7.75 10.81 9.18
N HIS A 94 7.79 10.60 7.86
CA HIS A 94 8.56 11.41 6.91
C HIS A 94 7.74 12.54 6.25
N ALA A 95 6.52 12.78 6.70
CA ALA A 95 5.59 13.69 6.01
C ALA A 95 6.14 15.12 5.83
N GLU A 96 6.84 15.65 6.82
CA GLU A 96 7.46 16.97 6.74
C GLU A 96 8.61 16.98 5.73
N GLU A 97 9.54 16.04 5.85
CA GLU A 97 10.71 15.92 4.96
C GLU A 97 10.30 15.72 3.50
N TRP A 98 9.28 14.89 3.27
CA TRP A 98 8.83 14.56 1.92
C TRP A 98 7.80 15.55 1.34
N GLY A 99 7.32 16.49 2.15
CA GLY A 99 6.25 17.38 1.72
C GLY A 99 4.91 16.66 1.52
N VAL A 100 4.64 15.62 2.28
CA VAL A 100 3.37 14.88 2.26
C VAL A 100 2.37 15.55 3.21
N LEU A 101 1.10 15.54 2.83
CA LEU A 101 -0.02 15.88 3.72
C LEU A 101 -0.43 14.60 4.51
N PRO A 102 -0.07 14.47 5.80
CA PRO A 102 -0.22 13.21 6.54
C PRO A 102 -1.68 12.78 6.74
N GLU A 103 -2.61 13.71 6.64
CA GLU A 103 -4.06 13.49 6.67
C GLU A 103 -4.67 13.22 5.28
N ARG A 104 -3.84 13.14 4.23
CA ARG A 104 -4.29 12.90 2.84
C ARG A 104 -3.48 11.80 2.18
N ILE A 105 -3.49 10.62 2.80
CA ILE A 105 -2.83 9.41 2.30
C ILE A 105 -3.92 8.44 1.87
N ALA A 106 -4.00 8.17 0.58
CA ALA A 106 -4.87 7.15 0.01
C ALA A 106 -4.10 5.85 -0.24
N VAL A 107 -4.79 4.73 -0.18
CA VAL A 107 -4.29 3.43 -0.63
C VAL A 107 -5.11 2.98 -1.83
N CYS A 108 -4.42 2.71 -2.94
CA CYS A 108 -5.02 2.17 -4.17
C CYS A 108 -4.63 0.71 -4.32
N GLY A 109 -5.60 -0.19 -4.13
CA GLY A 109 -5.35 -1.64 -4.15
C GLY A 109 -6.08 -2.37 -5.27
N PHE A 110 -5.41 -3.36 -5.85
CA PHE A 110 -5.90 -4.19 -6.96
C PHE A 110 -6.04 -5.64 -6.54
N SER A 111 -7.18 -6.29 -6.81
CA SER A 111 -7.38 -7.73 -6.54
C SER A 111 -7.01 -8.10 -5.09
N ALA A 112 -6.02 -8.97 -4.88
CA ALA A 112 -5.47 -9.30 -3.57
C ALA A 112 -4.90 -8.06 -2.84
N GLY A 113 -4.27 -7.13 -3.55
CA GLY A 113 -3.85 -5.84 -3.01
C GLY A 113 -5.03 -4.96 -2.60
N GLY A 114 -6.17 -5.08 -3.28
CA GLY A 114 -7.43 -4.45 -2.89
C GLY A 114 -8.00 -5.05 -1.60
N HIS A 115 -7.89 -6.37 -1.42
CA HIS A 115 -8.19 -7.04 -0.16
C HIS A 115 -7.30 -6.52 0.97
N LEU A 116 -5.99 -6.42 0.72
CA LEU A 116 -5.02 -5.90 1.70
C LEU A 116 -5.34 -4.44 2.07
N ALA A 117 -5.62 -3.58 1.09
CA ALA A 117 -5.98 -2.19 1.30
C ALA A 117 -7.25 -2.04 2.16
N LEU A 118 -8.29 -2.83 1.85
CA LEU A 118 -9.53 -2.86 2.62
C LEU A 118 -9.28 -3.38 4.04
N SER A 119 -8.53 -4.47 4.18
CA SER A 119 -8.15 -5.04 5.49
C SER A 119 -7.43 -4.00 6.35
N GLY A 120 -6.49 -3.23 5.77
CA GLY A 120 -5.77 -2.16 6.45
C GLY A 120 -6.65 -1.02 6.95
N ALA A 121 -7.81 -0.82 6.33
CA ALA A 121 -8.77 0.19 6.78
C ALA A 121 -9.71 -0.29 7.90
N VAL A 122 -10.07 -1.58 7.92
CA VAL A 122 -11.15 -2.09 8.80
C VAL A 122 -10.69 -3.06 9.88
N LEU A 123 -9.58 -3.78 9.68
CA LEU A 123 -9.08 -4.76 10.65
C LEU A 123 -8.10 -4.13 11.64
N SER A 124 -7.86 -4.84 12.73
CA SER A 124 -6.80 -4.57 13.69
C SER A 124 -5.74 -5.67 13.61
N LEU A 125 -4.51 -5.38 14.02
CA LEU A 125 -3.48 -6.41 14.14
C LEU A 125 -3.85 -7.40 15.25
N PRO A 126 -3.54 -8.71 15.07
CA PRO A 126 -3.89 -9.75 16.05
C PRO A 126 -3.36 -9.47 17.46
N GLU A 127 -2.22 -8.80 17.58
CA GLU A 127 -1.59 -8.47 18.86
C GLU A 127 -2.21 -7.22 19.54
N GLY A 128 -3.26 -6.64 18.94
CA GLY A 128 -3.87 -5.43 19.47
C GLY A 128 -3.03 -4.15 19.31
N GLY A 129 -2.00 -4.19 18.46
CA GLY A 129 -1.19 -3.01 18.12
C GLY A 129 -2.00 -1.95 17.38
N ALA A 130 -1.59 -0.69 17.54
CA ALA A 130 -2.19 0.41 16.79
C ALA A 130 -1.96 0.24 15.29
N MET A 131 -3.05 0.24 14.51
CA MET A 131 -3.00 0.23 13.05
C MET A 131 -2.86 1.64 12.52
N ASN A 132 -1.87 1.87 11.66
CA ASN A 132 -1.86 3.03 10.79
C ASN A 132 -2.89 2.81 9.68
N ARG A 133 -3.90 3.67 9.61
CA ARG A 133 -4.99 3.53 8.65
C ARG A 133 -4.87 4.55 7.51
N PRO A 134 -5.28 4.20 6.28
CA PRO A 134 -5.38 5.18 5.19
C PRO A 134 -6.50 6.18 5.46
N ASN A 135 -6.39 7.37 4.83
CA ASN A 135 -7.46 8.38 4.88
C ASN A 135 -8.51 8.15 3.79
N ALA A 136 -8.15 7.45 2.71
CA ALA A 136 -9.05 7.08 1.62
C ALA A 136 -8.61 5.76 0.97
N LEU A 137 -9.55 5.07 0.33
CA LEU A 137 -9.33 3.85 -0.44
C LEU A 137 -9.78 4.03 -1.88
N VAL A 138 -8.99 3.48 -2.79
CA VAL A 138 -9.39 3.20 -4.18
C VAL A 138 -9.24 1.69 -4.37
N LEU A 139 -10.34 1.00 -4.63
CA LEU A 139 -10.38 -0.46 -4.72
C LEU A 139 -10.76 -0.89 -6.15
N ALA A 140 -9.82 -1.51 -6.83
CA ALA A 140 -10.04 -2.08 -8.16
C ALA A 140 -10.19 -3.60 -8.04
N TYR A 141 -11.36 -4.13 -8.44
CA TYR A 141 -11.71 -5.56 -8.41
C TYR A 141 -11.18 -6.31 -7.18
N PRO A 142 -11.41 -5.80 -5.95
CA PRO A 142 -10.83 -6.37 -4.75
C PRO A 142 -11.39 -7.75 -4.44
N VAL A 143 -10.57 -8.62 -3.86
CA VAL A 143 -11.05 -9.87 -3.25
C VAL A 143 -11.71 -9.49 -1.92
N VAL A 144 -13.03 -9.65 -1.81
CA VAL A 144 -13.80 -9.17 -0.63
C VAL A 144 -14.59 -10.25 0.10
N THR A 145 -14.60 -11.48 -0.41
CA THR A 145 -15.36 -12.57 0.19
C THR A 145 -14.54 -13.85 0.31
N ALA A 146 -14.72 -14.56 1.40
CA ALA A 146 -14.22 -15.93 1.62
C ALA A 146 -15.28 -17.02 1.41
N GLY A 147 -16.50 -16.63 0.97
CA GLY A 147 -17.62 -17.53 0.77
C GLY A 147 -17.58 -18.28 -0.58
N GLU A 148 -18.75 -18.63 -1.10
CA GLU A 148 -18.93 -19.42 -2.33
C GLU A 148 -18.18 -18.84 -3.55
N TYR A 149 -18.12 -17.52 -3.67
CA TYR A 149 -17.48 -16.80 -4.78
C TYR A 149 -16.06 -16.32 -4.46
N ALA A 150 -15.43 -16.90 -3.43
CA ALA A 150 -14.08 -16.51 -3.02
C ALA A 150 -13.03 -16.83 -4.08
N HIS A 151 -12.04 -15.98 -4.20
CA HIS A 151 -10.79 -16.33 -4.87
C HIS A 151 -9.96 -17.22 -3.94
N ARG A 152 -10.25 -18.53 -3.92
CA ARG A 152 -9.71 -19.50 -2.96
C ARG A 152 -8.18 -19.49 -2.90
N GLY A 153 -7.51 -19.36 -4.05
CA GLY A 153 -6.04 -19.28 -4.10
C GLY A 153 -5.46 -18.18 -3.22
N SER A 154 -6.05 -16.97 -3.22
CA SER A 154 -5.60 -15.89 -2.35
C SER A 154 -5.72 -16.22 -0.86
N PHE A 155 -6.84 -16.86 -0.47
CA PHE A 155 -7.04 -17.24 0.94
C PHE A 155 -6.12 -18.39 1.35
N CYS A 156 -5.88 -19.37 0.47
CA CYS A 156 -4.92 -20.43 0.73
C CYS A 156 -3.52 -19.89 1.02
N GLN A 157 -3.07 -18.88 0.26
CA GLN A 157 -1.76 -18.25 0.50
C GLN A 157 -1.71 -17.53 1.85
N LEU A 158 -2.76 -16.79 2.20
CA LEU A 158 -2.82 -16.05 3.47
C LEU A 158 -2.94 -16.94 4.70
N THR A 159 -3.76 -17.99 4.63
CA THR A 159 -4.09 -18.83 5.78
C THR A 159 -3.21 -20.06 5.89
N GLY A 160 -2.62 -20.51 4.78
CA GLY A 160 -1.89 -21.77 4.69
C GLY A 160 -2.79 -23.01 4.71
N SER A 161 -4.12 -22.82 4.54
CA SER A 161 -5.10 -23.91 4.48
C SER A 161 -5.83 -23.88 3.14
N SER A 162 -6.10 -25.05 2.57
CA SER A 162 -6.89 -25.23 1.34
C SER A 162 -8.39 -25.24 1.64
#